data_c069bbc51a1626e3d48a7452810cd76c
#
_entry.id   c069bbc51a1626e3d48a7452810cd76c
#
_cell.length_a   1.000
_cell.length_b   1.000
_cell.length_c   1.000
_cell.angle_alpha   90.00
_cell.angle_beta   90.00
_cell.angle_gamma   90.00
#
_symmetry.space_group_name_H-M   'P 1'
#
loop_
_entity.id
_entity.type
_entity.pdbx_description
1 polymer ?
#
loop_
_entity_poly.entity_id
_entity_poly.type
_entity_poly.pdbx_seq_one_letter_code
_entity_poly.pdbx_strand_id
1 'polypeptide(L)'
;MAVDDRKNFIKASEPPKLDAVATAFDSTPAPAAGRDLPSVYDGVYRAALAYGMNQSMVSQLIKLLASSVDFQAQLKPADTLEAFFSVEDADGKATDKSELLYVNAKFGDNETRFYRFQSPEDNSVDYFDENGKSIRQFLLRNPVPNGRMTSGFGMRRHPVLKFSRMHTGTDWAAARGTPIIATGNGTVEKAGWASGYGNQTLIRHANGYVSSYNHQSAIAKGVTEGSKVRQGQVIGYVGSTGLSTGAHLHYELIVNGTKVDAMKVRLPGGKSLSGDALARFSDERKRIDNLLNIEEKSNQVASR
;
A
#
# COMPACT_ATOMS: atom_id res chain seq x y z
N MET A 1 5.95 -20.48 -7.82
CA MET A 1 7.26 -21.17 -7.87
C MET A 1 8.13 -20.66 -6.75
N ALA A 2 8.92 -21.51 -6.17
CA ALA A 2 9.80 -21.21 -5.07
C ALA A 2 11.27 -21.46 -5.48
N VAL A 3 12.21 -20.72 -4.86
CA VAL A 3 13.65 -20.87 -5.09
C VAL A 3 14.30 -21.26 -3.75
N ASP A 4 15.05 -22.36 -3.73
CA ASP A 4 15.78 -22.79 -2.54
C ASP A 4 17.03 -21.93 -2.27
N ASP A 5 17.71 -22.14 -1.12
CA ASP A 5 18.93 -21.43 -0.71
C ASP A 5 20.08 -21.52 -1.75
N ARG A 6 20.02 -22.49 -2.66
CA ARG A 6 20.99 -22.70 -3.73
C ARG A 6 20.55 -22.02 -5.03
N LYS A 7 19.47 -21.21 -5.00
CA LYS A 7 18.85 -20.58 -6.17
C LYS A 7 18.32 -21.59 -7.21
N ASN A 8 18.01 -22.81 -6.80
CA ASN A 8 17.33 -23.78 -7.63
C ASN A 8 15.80 -23.59 -7.50
N PHE A 9 15.08 -23.86 -8.60
CA PHE A 9 13.64 -23.77 -8.59
C PHE A 9 13.05 -25.04 -7.98
N ILE A 10 12.18 -24.87 -7.00
CA ILE A 10 11.33 -25.93 -6.50
C ILE A 10 9.98 -25.76 -7.19
N LYS A 11 9.52 -26.77 -7.92
CA LYS A 11 8.18 -26.81 -8.48
C LYS A 11 7.20 -26.65 -7.32
N ALA A 12 6.45 -25.57 -7.26
CA ALA A 12 5.26 -25.54 -6.43
C ALA A 12 4.39 -26.72 -6.89
N SER A 13 4.03 -27.62 -5.96
CA SER A 13 3.12 -28.71 -6.25
C SER A 13 1.90 -28.16 -7.00
N GLU A 14 1.30 -28.99 -7.87
CA GLU A 14 0.05 -28.67 -8.56
C GLU A 14 -0.88 -27.90 -7.62
N PRO A 15 -1.62 -26.89 -8.13
CA PRO A 15 -2.58 -26.18 -7.31
C PRO A 15 -3.43 -27.26 -6.60
N PRO A 16 -3.69 -27.13 -5.30
CA PRO A 16 -4.49 -28.09 -4.60
C PRO A 16 -5.74 -28.28 -5.42
N LYS A 17 -6.06 -29.53 -5.79
CA LYS A 17 -7.27 -29.87 -6.53
C LYS A 17 -8.41 -29.10 -5.87
N LEU A 18 -9.34 -28.59 -6.65
CA LEU A 18 -10.51 -27.83 -6.15
C LEU A 18 -11.13 -28.43 -4.88
N ASP A 19 -11.07 -29.76 -4.73
CA ASP A 19 -11.50 -30.50 -3.55
C ASP A 19 -10.69 -30.21 -2.27
N ALA A 20 -9.40 -29.93 -2.36
CA ALA A 20 -8.58 -29.55 -1.20
C ALA A 20 -8.81 -28.09 -0.80
N VAL A 21 -9.15 -27.23 -1.75
CA VAL A 21 -9.61 -25.87 -1.47
C VAL A 21 -10.99 -25.91 -0.81
N ALA A 22 -11.91 -26.78 -1.29
CA ALA A 22 -13.21 -26.98 -0.67
C ALA A 22 -13.08 -27.50 0.77
N THR A 23 -12.18 -28.46 1.03
CA THR A 23 -11.98 -29.05 2.37
C THR A 23 -11.32 -28.09 3.36
N ALA A 24 -10.48 -27.18 2.91
CA ALA A 24 -9.93 -26.11 3.76
C ALA A 24 -10.99 -25.06 4.17
N PHE A 25 -12.16 -25.08 3.52
CA PHE A 25 -13.30 -24.18 3.79
C PHE A 25 -14.46 -24.86 4.51
N ASP A 26 -14.35 -26.14 4.86
CA ASP A 26 -15.44 -26.96 5.43
C ASP A 26 -15.79 -26.65 6.90
N SER A 27 -15.23 -25.59 7.47
CA SER A 27 -15.70 -25.02 8.74
C SER A 27 -16.67 -23.83 8.56
N THR A 28 -16.98 -23.45 7.32
CA THR A 28 -18.06 -22.49 7.01
C THR A 28 -19.10 -23.18 6.11
N PRO A 29 -20.41 -23.07 6.41
CA PRO A 29 -21.43 -23.72 5.58
C PRO A 29 -21.29 -23.26 4.13
N ALA A 30 -21.37 -24.21 3.19
CA ALA A 30 -21.34 -23.94 1.76
C ALA A 30 -22.32 -22.82 1.43
N PRO A 31 -21.92 -21.79 0.65
CA PRO A 31 -22.83 -20.73 0.27
C PRO A 31 -24.00 -21.33 -0.51
N ALA A 32 -25.22 -21.10 -0.02
CA ALA A 32 -26.43 -21.41 -0.74
C ALA A 32 -26.39 -20.76 -2.13
N ALA A 33 -26.80 -21.49 -3.15
CA ALA A 33 -26.91 -20.98 -4.52
C ALA A 33 -27.66 -19.64 -4.52
N GLY A 34 -26.96 -18.55 -4.90
CA GLY A 34 -27.49 -17.17 -4.90
C GLY A 34 -26.69 -16.16 -4.09
N ARG A 35 -25.56 -16.54 -3.48
CA ARG A 35 -24.70 -15.57 -2.78
C ARG A 35 -23.79 -14.83 -3.76
N ASP A 36 -23.64 -13.53 -3.48
CA ASP A 36 -22.72 -12.63 -4.19
C ASP A 36 -21.31 -13.23 -4.23
N LEU A 37 -20.61 -13.03 -5.35
CA LEU A 37 -19.21 -13.40 -5.49
C LEU A 37 -18.39 -12.71 -4.39
N PRO A 38 -17.33 -13.35 -3.87
CA PRO A 38 -16.49 -12.75 -2.84
C PRO A 38 -15.88 -11.43 -3.35
N SER A 39 -15.55 -10.55 -2.43
CA SER A 39 -14.80 -9.34 -2.78
C SER A 39 -13.42 -9.70 -3.34
N VAL A 40 -12.85 -8.82 -4.16
CA VAL A 40 -11.47 -8.97 -4.65
C VAL A 40 -10.50 -9.11 -3.47
N TYR A 41 -10.72 -8.38 -2.36
CA TYR A 41 -9.93 -8.51 -1.14
C TYR A 41 -9.94 -9.94 -0.61
N ASP A 42 -11.13 -10.51 -0.41
CA ASP A 42 -11.26 -11.86 0.13
C ASP A 42 -10.64 -12.91 -0.79
N GLY A 43 -10.83 -12.75 -2.10
CA GLY A 43 -10.25 -13.64 -3.10
C GLY A 43 -8.71 -13.61 -3.09
N VAL A 44 -8.11 -12.42 -3.14
CA VAL A 44 -6.65 -12.23 -3.11
C VAL A 44 -6.07 -12.76 -1.79
N TYR A 45 -6.67 -12.40 -0.65
CA TYR A 45 -6.20 -12.82 0.67
C TYR A 45 -6.19 -14.34 0.82
N ARG A 46 -7.30 -15.00 0.50
CA ARG A 46 -7.44 -16.45 0.61
C ARG A 46 -6.54 -17.19 -0.36
N ALA A 47 -6.49 -16.76 -1.63
CA ALA A 47 -5.62 -17.37 -2.63
C ALA A 47 -4.16 -17.29 -2.21
N ALA A 48 -3.66 -16.12 -1.81
CA ALA A 48 -2.27 -15.94 -1.41
C ALA A 48 -1.86 -16.87 -0.25
N LEU A 49 -2.71 -17.02 0.78
CA LEU A 49 -2.46 -17.96 1.87
C LEU A 49 -2.49 -19.43 1.40
N ALA A 50 -3.47 -19.79 0.54
CA ALA A 50 -3.61 -21.16 0.02
C ALA A 50 -2.41 -21.58 -0.83
N TYR A 51 -1.77 -20.64 -1.52
CA TYR A 51 -0.56 -20.88 -2.31
C TYR A 51 0.75 -20.71 -1.53
N GLY A 52 0.69 -20.67 -0.19
CA GLY A 52 1.88 -20.77 0.68
C GLY A 52 2.52 -19.43 1.05
N MET A 53 1.92 -18.29 0.74
CA MET A 53 2.39 -17.00 1.26
C MET A 53 2.15 -16.90 2.75
N ASN A 54 3.11 -16.34 3.50
CA ASN A 54 2.89 -15.99 4.89
C ASN A 54 2.10 -14.68 5.03
N GLN A 55 1.61 -14.39 6.22
CA GLN A 55 0.73 -13.24 6.48
C GLN A 55 1.41 -11.89 6.21
N SER A 56 2.72 -11.79 6.42
CA SER A 56 3.51 -10.59 6.11
C SER A 56 3.52 -10.33 4.61
N MET A 57 3.77 -11.37 3.81
CA MET A 57 3.80 -11.30 2.35
C MET A 57 2.41 -10.99 1.77
N VAL A 58 1.35 -11.60 2.30
CA VAL A 58 -0.03 -11.26 1.92
C VAL A 58 -0.35 -9.78 2.19
N SER A 59 0.06 -9.29 3.36
CA SER A 59 -0.13 -7.88 3.71
C SER A 59 0.65 -6.95 2.76
N GLN A 60 1.84 -7.37 2.33
CA GLN A 60 2.64 -6.65 1.34
C GLN A 60 1.97 -6.66 -0.03
N LEU A 61 1.50 -7.81 -0.50
CA LEU A 61 0.77 -7.96 -1.76
C LEU A 61 -0.45 -7.05 -1.82
N ILE A 62 -1.27 -7.05 -0.76
CA ILE A 62 -2.45 -6.18 -0.67
C ILE A 62 -2.05 -4.69 -0.75
N LYS A 63 -0.99 -4.29 -0.04
CA LYS A 63 -0.48 -2.91 -0.10
C LYS A 63 0.00 -2.52 -1.50
N LEU A 64 0.65 -3.43 -2.21
CA LEU A 64 1.11 -3.21 -3.58
C LEU A 64 -0.06 -2.98 -4.54
N LEU A 65 -1.11 -3.78 -4.41
CA LEU A 65 -2.27 -3.72 -5.29
C LEU A 65 -3.25 -2.58 -4.94
N ALA A 66 -3.18 -2.04 -3.71
CA ALA A 66 -4.15 -1.05 -3.21
C ALA A 66 -4.23 0.25 -4.03
N SER A 67 -3.22 0.56 -4.85
CA SER A 67 -3.23 1.75 -5.72
C SER A 67 -3.89 1.52 -7.07
N SER A 68 -4.06 0.27 -7.50
CA SER A 68 -4.52 -0.10 -8.85
C SER A 68 -5.75 -1.01 -8.85
N VAL A 69 -6.12 -1.58 -7.71
CA VAL A 69 -7.20 -2.56 -7.57
C VAL A 69 -8.27 -2.04 -6.63
N ASP A 70 -9.52 -2.09 -7.05
CA ASP A 70 -10.67 -1.87 -6.18
C ASP A 70 -10.99 -3.15 -5.40
N PHE A 71 -10.50 -3.23 -4.19
CA PHE A 71 -10.72 -4.37 -3.31
C PHE A 71 -12.17 -4.55 -2.82
N GLN A 72 -13.02 -3.54 -2.98
CA GLN A 72 -14.45 -3.62 -2.64
C GLN A 72 -15.26 -4.21 -3.79
N ALA A 73 -14.72 -4.23 -5.01
CA ALA A 73 -15.39 -4.83 -6.15
C ALA A 73 -15.59 -6.35 -5.94
N GLN A 74 -16.59 -6.90 -6.61
CA GLN A 74 -16.79 -8.35 -6.67
C GLN A 74 -15.78 -9.00 -7.62
N LEU A 75 -15.25 -10.14 -7.23
CA LEU A 75 -14.32 -10.93 -8.03
C LEU A 75 -15.03 -11.45 -9.28
N LYS A 76 -14.38 -11.32 -10.43
CA LYS A 76 -14.90 -11.80 -11.72
C LYS A 76 -14.14 -13.04 -12.19
N PRO A 77 -14.76 -13.94 -12.98
CA PRO A 77 -14.09 -15.15 -13.50
C PRO A 77 -12.83 -14.87 -14.37
N ALA A 78 -12.74 -13.67 -14.97
CA ALA A 78 -11.60 -13.26 -15.78
C ALA A 78 -10.50 -12.57 -14.98
N ASP A 79 -10.70 -12.33 -13.68
CA ASP A 79 -9.69 -11.73 -12.81
C ASP A 79 -8.59 -12.75 -12.53
N THR A 80 -7.34 -12.31 -12.66
CA THR A 80 -6.17 -13.16 -12.46
C THR A 80 -5.15 -12.48 -11.57
N LEU A 81 -4.49 -13.29 -10.75
CA LEU A 81 -3.36 -12.88 -9.94
C LEU A 81 -2.24 -13.91 -10.09
N GLU A 82 -1.10 -13.45 -10.54
CA GLU A 82 0.14 -14.20 -10.60
C GLU A 82 1.13 -13.56 -9.62
N ALA A 83 1.74 -14.37 -8.78
CA ALA A 83 2.75 -13.90 -7.83
C ALA A 83 3.92 -14.86 -7.79
N PHE A 84 5.12 -14.32 -7.92
CA PHE A 84 6.36 -15.06 -7.84
C PHE A 84 7.12 -14.65 -6.59
N PHE A 85 7.44 -15.61 -5.74
CA PHE A 85 8.11 -15.36 -4.47
C PHE A 85 9.13 -16.48 -4.15
N SER A 86 10.12 -16.15 -3.35
CA SER A 86 11.10 -17.11 -2.88
C SER A 86 10.51 -17.98 -1.77
N VAL A 87 10.93 -19.24 -1.75
CA VAL A 87 10.60 -20.20 -0.70
C VAL A 87 11.90 -20.74 -0.13
N GLU A 88 12.01 -20.78 1.17
CA GLU A 88 13.22 -21.22 1.87
C GLU A 88 13.04 -22.54 2.63
N ASP A 89 11.77 -23.03 2.76
CA ASP A 89 11.55 -24.32 3.40
C ASP A 89 11.33 -25.45 2.40
N ALA A 90 11.55 -26.68 2.86
CA ALA A 90 11.41 -27.89 2.06
C ALA A 90 9.95 -28.20 1.70
N ASP A 91 8.98 -27.62 2.42
CA ASP A 91 7.55 -27.84 2.24
C ASP A 91 6.90 -26.86 1.24
N GLY A 92 7.70 -25.96 0.67
CA GLY A 92 7.23 -24.98 -0.32
C GLY A 92 6.44 -23.81 0.29
N LYS A 93 6.63 -23.51 1.57
CA LYS A 93 5.97 -22.39 2.24
C LYS A 93 6.91 -21.20 2.41
N ALA A 94 6.34 -20.00 2.34
CA ALA A 94 7.08 -18.78 2.60
C ALA A 94 7.44 -18.66 4.09
N THR A 95 8.69 -18.31 4.35
CA THR A 95 9.22 -17.98 5.68
C THR A 95 9.33 -16.45 5.86
N ASP A 96 9.81 -15.98 7.00
CA ASP A 96 10.06 -14.56 7.25
C ASP A 96 11.18 -13.97 6.38
N LYS A 97 12.00 -14.82 5.76
CA LYS A 97 13.07 -14.42 4.82
C LYS A 97 12.64 -14.49 3.37
N SER A 98 11.49 -15.08 3.09
CA SER A 98 10.94 -15.16 1.74
C SER A 98 10.61 -13.78 1.18
N GLU A 99 10.88 -13.59 -0.10
CA GLU A 99 10.73 -12.32 -0.79
C GLU A 99 9.70 -12.44 -1.93
N LEU A 100 8.77 -11.49 -2.01
CA LEU A 100 7.88 -11.35 -3.16
C LEU A 100 8.66 -10.68 -4.29
N LEU A 101 8.91 -11.39 -5.38
CA LEU A 101 9.79 -10.94 -6.48
C LEU A 101 9.02 -10.28 -7.62
N TYR A 102 7.82 -10.77 -7.91
CA TYR A 102 7.00 -10.32 -9.02
C TYR A 102 5.52 -10.49 -8.71
N VAL A 103 4.72 -9.57 -9.22
CA VAL A 103 3.26 -9.63 -9.19
C VAL A 103 2.72 -9.19 -10.54
N ASN A 104 1.85 -10.00 -11.13
CA ASN A 104 0.98 -9.59 -12.23
C ASN A 104 -0.46 -9.75 -11.79
N ALA A 105 -1.22 -8.68 -11.85
CA ALA A 105 -2.59 -8.64 -11.39
C ALA A 105 -3.49 -8.03 -12.48
N LYS A 106 -4.50 -8.79 -12.88
CA LYS A 106 -5.53 -8.34 -13.81
C LYS A 106 -6.88 -8.42 -13.12
N PHE A 107 -7.47 -7.25 -12.86
CA PHE A 107 -8.78 -7.12 -12.28
C PHE A 107 -9.64 -6.20 -13.14
N GLY A 108 -10.71 -6.75 -13.73
CA GLY A 108 -11.49 -6.07 -14.75
C GLY A 108 -10.64 -5.75 -15.98
N ASP A 109 -10.64 -4.47 -16.40
CA ASP A 109 -9.88 -4.00 -17.55
C ASP A 109 -8.45 -3.52 -17.19
N ASN A 110 -8.08 -3.55 -15.92
CA ASN A 110 -6.78 -3.10 -15.43
C ASN A 110 -5.84 -4.28 -15.26
N GLU A 111 -4.71 -4.23 -15.95
CA GLU A 111 -3.57 -5.13 -15.75
C GLU A 111 -2.38 -4.34 -15.24
N THR A 112 -1.74 -4.85 -14.18
CA THR A 112 -0.59 -4.20 -13.55
C THR A 112 0.48 -5.24 -13.24
N ARG A 113 1.74 -4.92 -13.59
CA ARG A 113 2.91 -5.76 -13.35
C ARG A 113 3.91 -5.03 -12.49
N PHE A 114 4.43 -5.71 -11.48
CA PHE A 114 5.38 -5.14 -10.54
C PHE A 114 6.54 -6.09 -10.32
N TYR A 115 7.75 -5.52 -10.33
CA TYR A 115 9.00 -6.21 -10.12
C TYR A 115 9.69 -5.65 -8.88
N ARG A 116 10.14 -6.53 -8.00
CA ARG A 116 10.96 -6.17 -6.86
C ARG A 116 12.34 -5.72 -7.34
N PHE A 117 12.81 -4.61 -6.81
CA PHE A 117 14.17 -4.15 -7.04
C PHE A 117 14.77 -3.58 -5.76
N GLN A 118 16.00 -3.99 -5.47
CA GLN A 118 16.80 -3.44 -4.38
C GLN A 118 17.76 -2.40 -4.94
N SER A 119 17.60 -1.15 -4.48
CA SER A 119 18.48 -0.05 -4.88
C SER A 119 19.90 -0.29 -4.38
N PRO A 120 20.91 -0.25 -5.25
CA PRO A 120 22.31 -0.37 -4.83
C PRO A 120 22.80 0.86 -4.06
N GLU A 121 22.12 2.00 -4.14
CA GLU A 121 22.53 3.26 -3.52
C GLU A 121 22.27 3.29 -2.02
N ASP A 122 21.13 2.75 -1.59
CA ASP A 122 20.65 2.84 -0.21
C ASP A 122 20.11 1.50 0.34
N ASN A 123 20.30 0.40 -0.40
CA ASN A 123 19.77 -0.93 -0.09
C ASN A 123 18.24 -0.96 0.15
N SER A 124 17.53 0.09 -0.23
CA SER A 124 16.06 0.11 -0.12
C SER A 124 15.44 -0.84 -1.15
N VAL A 125 14.42 -1.57 -0.70
CA VAL A 125 13.61 -2.44 -1.56
C VAL A 125 12.34 -1.70 -1.94
N ASP A 126 12.02 -1.68 -3.23
CA ASP A 126 10.78 -1.13 -3.76
C ASP A 126 10.30 -1.95 -4.96
N TYR A 127 9.07 -1.68 -5.40
CA TYR A 127 8.45 -2.32 -6.55
C TYR A 127 8.25 -1.31 -7.67
N PHE A 128 8.56 -1.74 -8.87
CA PHE A 128 8.55 -0.90 -10.06
C PHE A 128 7.74 -1.58 -11.17
N ASP A 129 7.07 -0.78 -11.98
CA ASP A 129 6.49 -1.27 -13.22
C ASP A 129 7.59 -1.65 -14.24
N GLU A 130 7.20 -2.19 -15.37
CA GLU A 130 8.12 -2.62 -16.45
C GLU A 130 9.00 -1.50 -17.00
N ASN A 131 8.65 -0.23 -16.76
CA ASN A 131 9.37 0.95 -17.20
C ASN A 131 10.27 1.54 -16.09
N GLY A 132 10.37 0.87 -14.95
CA GLY A 132 11.16 1.35 -13.81
C GLY A 132 10.50 2.50 -13.04
N LYS A 133 9.17 2.67 -13.14
CA LYS A 133 8.42 3.62 -12.35
C LYS A 133 7.92 2.95 -11.09
N SER A 134 8.27 3.51 -9.92
CA SER A 134 7.80 2.98 -8.63
C SER A 134 6.27 3.02 -8.55
N ILE A 135 5.70 1.94 -8.05
CA ILE A 135 4.26 1.83 -7.77
C ILE A 135 3.84 2.63 -6.54
N ARG A 136 4.80 3.02 -5.70
CA ARG A 136 4.50 3.84 -4.53
C ARG A 136 3.97 5.19 -5.00
N GLN A 137 2.79 5.52 -4.54
CA GLN A 137 2.30 6.88 -4.70
C GLN A 137 3.25 7.85 -3.98
N PHE A 138 3.52 9.00 -4.58
CA PHE A 138 4.32 10.03 -3.95
C PHE A 138 3.77 10.42 -2.57
N LEU A 139 2.46 10.63 -2.49
CA LEU A 139 1.72 10.82 -1.24
C LEU A 139 0.41 10.03 -1.26
N LEU A 140 0.08 9.38 -0.15
CA LEU A 140 -1.24 8.80 0.08
C LEU A 140 -2.27 9.93 0.26
N ARG A 141 -3.48 9.74 -0.23
CA ARG A 141 -4.55 10.73 -0.03
C ARG A 141 -5.27 10.57 1.30
N ASN A 142 -5.25 9.37 1.87
CA ASN A 142 -5.90 9.06 3.14
C ASN A 142 -4.88 8.85 4.26
N PRO A 143 -4.70 9.83 5.17
CA PRO A 143 -3.80 9.73 6.32
C PRO A 143 -4.40 8.95 7.51
N VAL A 144 -5.69 8.60 7.47
CA VAL A 144 -6.40 7.82 8.50
C VAL A 144 -7.11 6.66 7.83
N PRO A 145 -6.45 5.48 7.65
CA PRO A 145 -7.00 4.37 6.85
C PRO A 145 -8.44 3.98 7.17
N ASN A 146 -8.81 4.01 8.45
CA ASN A 146 -10.16 3.70 8.93
C ASN A 146 -11.01 4.98 9.17
N GLY A 147 -10.57 6.13 8.68
CA GLY A 147 -11.26 7.40 8.85
C GLY A 147 -12.24 7.68 7.70
N ARG A 148 -13.31 8.40 8.01
CA ARG A 148 -14.26 8.90 7.01
C ARG A 148 -14.01 10.39 6.76
N MET A 149 -13.82 10.78 5.51
CA MET A 149 -13.73 12.19 5.13
C MET A 149 -15.06 12.89 5.42
N THR A 150 -15.02 13.97 6.19
CA THR A 150 -16.20 14.73 6.63
C THR A 150 -16.27 16.13 6.07
N SER A 151 -15.13 16.74 5.74
CA SER A 151 -15.07 18.06 5.15
C SER A 151 -13.86 18.20 4.23
N GLY A 152 -14.06 18.71 3.03
CA GLY A 152 -13.03 18.97 2.03
C GLY A 152 -12.42 20.38 2.16
N PHE A 153 -11.39 20.61 1.35
CA PHE A 153 -10.76 21.90 1.15
C PHE A 153 -11.69 22.87 0.42
N GLY A 154 -11.71 24.16 0.81
CA GLY A 154 -12.43 25.21 0.11
C GLY A 154 -13.26 26.11 1.00
N MET A 155 -13.97 27.06 0.38
CA MET A 155 -14.86 27.97 1.08
C MET A 155 -16.05 27.21 1.66
N ARG A 156 -16.26 27.35 2.97
CA ARG A 156 -17.44 26.79 3.66
C ARG A 156 -18.06 27.79 4.62
N ARG A 157 -19.39 27.72 4.77
CA ARG A 157 -20.07 28.49 5.78
C ARG A 157 -19.77 27.91 7.16
N HIS A 158 -19.18 28.73 8.04
CA HIS A 158 -18.86 28.28 9.39
C HIS A 158 -20.14 27.89 10.13
N PRO A 159 -20.27 26.69 10.70
CA PRO A 159 -21.52 26.18 11.25
C PRO A 159 -22.04 27.04 12.42
N VAL A 160 -21.13 27.61 13.20
CA VAL A 160 -21.49 28.45 14.38
C VAL A 160 -21.54 29.94 14.01
N LEU A 161 -20.50 30.45 13.36
CA LEU A 161 -20.32 31.88 13.12
C LEU A 161 -21.02 32.40 11.86
N LYS A 162 -21.60 31.50 11.06
CA LYS A 162 -22.41 31.79 9.85
C LYS A 162 -21.75 32.64 8.75
N PHE A 163 -20.45 32.97 8.86
CA PHE A 163 -19.69 33.60 7.80
C PHE A 163 -18.94 32.58 6.97
N SER A 164 -18.62 32.92 5.73
CA SER A 164 -17.82 32.06 4.86
C SER A 164 -16.35 32.11 5.27
N ARG A 165 -15.75 30.95 5.56
CA ARG A 165 -14.36 30.81 5.91
C ARG A 165 -13.69 29.76 5.01
N MET A 166 -12.48 30.05 4.58
CA MET A 166 -11.64 29.10 3.87
C MET A 166 -11.24 27.96 4.79
N HIS A 167 -11.57 26.74 4.40
CA HIS A 167 -11.07 25.50 5.00
C HIS A 167 -9.82 25.07 4.25
N THR A 168 -8.67 25.14 4.89
CA THR A 168 -7.35 24.99 4.27
C THR A 168 -6.86 23.54 4.25
N GLY A 169 -7.72 22.59 4.61
CA GLY A 169 -7.38 21.18 4.66
C GLY A 169 -8.55 20.25 4.39
N THR A 170 -8.38 19.00 4.73
CA THR A 170 -9.39 17.95 4.67
C THR A 170 -9.57 17.35 6.05
N ASP A 171 -10.82 17.23 6.51
CA ASP A 171 -11.12 16.68 7.83
C ASP A 171 -11.50 15.20 7.72
N TRP A 172 -10.85 14.36 8.51
CA TRP A 172 -11.05 12.92 8.60
C TRP A 172 -11.56 12.55 9.99
N ALA A 173 -12.84 12.23 10.10
CA ALA A 173 -13.43 11.78 11.36
C ALA A 173 -13.06 10.31 11.65
N ALA A 174 -12.59 10.07 12.85
CA ALA A 174 -12.33 8.74 13.39
C ALA A 174 -12.36 8.81 14.92
N ALA A 175 -12.46 7.67 15.59
CA ALA A 175 -12.41 7.60 17.05
C ALA A 175 -11.08 8.17 17.58
N ARG A 176 -11.12 8.84 18.75
CA ARG A 176 -9.91 9.30 19.44
C ARG A 176 -8.95 8.13 19.65
N GLY A 177 -7.67 8.31 19.34
CA GLY A 177 -6.65 7.27 19.43
C GLY A 177 -6.49 6.43 18.17
N THR A 178 -7.32 6.62 17.12
CA THR A 178 -7.11 5.98 15.82
C THR A 178 -5.74 6.38 15.25
N PRO A 179 -4.93 5.44 14.75
CA PRO A 179 -3.63 5.76 14.17
C PRO A 179 -3.71 6.70 12.97
N ILE A 180 -2.81 7.67 12.94
CA ILE A 180 -2.54 8.57 11.82
C ILE A 180 -1.24 8.11 11.19
N ILE A 181 -1.21 7.96 9.86
CA ILE A 181 -0.03 7.54 9.12
C ILE A 181 0.58 8.68 8.31
N ALA A 182 1.91 8.67 8.16
CA ALA A 182 2.60 9.56 7.23
C ALA A 182 2.14 9.28 5.80
N THR A 183 1.67 10.31 5.11
CA THR A 183 1.20 10.17 3.71
C THR A 183 2.33 9.93 2.73
N GLY A 184 3.58 10.26 3.08
CA GLY A 184 4.76 10.03 2.24
C GLY A 184 6.03 9.89 3.05
N ASN A 185 7.11 9.44 2.39
CA ASN A 185 8.45 9.50 2.96
C ASN A 185 8.86 10.96 3.17
N GLY A 186 9.52 11.26 4.29
CA GLY A 186 9.94 12.63 4.55
C GLY A 186 10.72 12.79 5.85
N THR A 187 11.00 14.05 6.17
CA THR A 187 11.63 14.46 7.43
C THR A 187 10.65 15.31 8.22
N VAL A 188 10.50 15.01 9.48
CA VAL A 188 9.65 15.77 10.40
C VAL A 188 10.23 17.17 10.59
N GLU A 189 9.47 18.20 10.22
CA GLU A 189 9.85 19.61 10.44
C GLU A 189 9.39 20.12 11.80
N LYS A 190 8.31 19.55 12.31
CA LYS A 190 7.74 19.92 13.60
C LYS A 190 6.95 18.74 14.17
N ALA A 191 7.08 18.53 15.45
CA ALA A 191 6.28 17.59 16.23
C ALA A 191 6.02 18.18 17.62
N GLY A 192 4.82 18.72 17.86
CA GLY A 192 4.49 19.39 19.11
C GLY A 192 3.28 20.30 19.03
N TRP A 193 3.09 21.11 20.06
CA TRP A 193 1.95 22.04 20.15
C TRP A 193 2.05 23.20 19.16
N ALA A 194 0.93 23.56 18.53
CA ALA A 194 0.83 24.60 17.52
C ALA A 194 -0.49 25.40 17.65
N SER A 195 -0.67 26.14 18.75
CA SER A 195 -1.82 27.01 18.95
C SER A 195 -3.16 26.38 18.51
N GLY A 196 -3.87 26.99 17.57
CA GLY A 196 -5.16 26.50 17.07
C GLY A 196 -5.14 25.10 16.45
N TYR A 197 -4.01 24.61 15.95
CA TYR A 197 -3.84 23.26 15.43
C TYR A 197 -3.68 22.17 16.52
N GLY A 198 -3.44 22.59 17.78
CA GLY A 198 -3.19 21.65 18.86
C GLY A 198 -1.88 20.88 18.68
N ASN A 199 -1.85 19.60 19.01
CA ASN A 199 -0.70 18.76 18.68
C ASN A 199 -0.62 18.56 17.17
N GLN A 200 0.50 18.98 16.61
CA GLN A 200 0.75 19.02 15.17
C GLN A 200 2.02 18.25 14.82
N THR A 201 1.98 17.53 13.70
CA THR A 201 3.15 17.01 13.01
C THR A 201 3.22 17.62 11.63
N LEU A 202 4.36 18.21 11.25
CA LEU A 202 4.68 18.65 9.88
C LEU A 202 5.75 17.73 9.31
N ILE A 203 5.54 17.25 8.09
CA ILE A 203 6.50 16.40 7.39
C ILE A 203 6.84 17.03 6.06
N ARG A 204 8.14 17.31 5.84
CA ARG A 204 8.67 17.75 4.57
C ARG A 204 8.97 16.54 3.69
N HIS A 205 8.39 16.52 2.52
CA HIS A 205 8.62 15.55 1.46
C HIS A 205 9.53 16.13 0.37
N ALA A 206 9.84 15.34 -0.64
CA ALA A 206 10.52 15.83 -1.82
C ALA A 206 9.66 16.85 -2.60
N ASN A 207 10.29 17.55 -3.56
CA ASN A 207 9.62 18.44 -4.52
C ASN A 207 8.80 19.57 -3.88
N GLY A 208 9.21 20.09 -2.71
CA GLY A 208 8.55 21.22 -2.05
C GLY A 208 7.19 20.92 -1.42
N TYR A 209 6.85 19.64 -1.23
CA TYR A 209 5.64 19.23 -0.56
C TYR A 209 5.85 19.14 0.95
N VAL A 210 4.86 19.62 1.71
CA VAL A 210 4.78 19.47 3.16
C VAL A 210 3.38 19.00 3.54
N SER A 211 3.28 17.98 4.37
CA SER A 211 2.00 17.54 4.95
C SER A 211 1.90 17.94 6.41
N SER A 212 0.71 18.37 6.82
CA SER A 212 0.39 18.81 8.18
C SER A 212 -0.72 17.95 8.76
N TYR A 213 -0.49 17.43 9.96
CA TYR A 213 -1.39 16.55 10.69
C TYR A 213 -1.73 17.20 12.02
N ASN A 214 -2.98 17.61 12.20
CA ASN A 214 -3.40 18.49 13.27
C ASN A 214 -4.45 17.85 14.18
N HIS A 215 -4.66 18.45 15.37
CA HIS A 215 -5.60 18.04 16.40
C HIS A 215 -5.31 16.66 17.02
N GLN A 216 -4.04 16.19 16.94
CA GLN A 216 -3.66 14.88 17.44
C GLN A 216 -3.86 14.77 18.96
N SER A 217 -4.28 13.60 19.45
CA SER A 217 -4.32 13.30 20.88
C SER A 217 -2.93 13.08 21.46
N ALA A 218 -2.06 12.45 20.64
CA ALA A 218 -0.65 12.20 20.96
C ALA A 218 0.16 12.06 19.67
N ILE A 219 1.43 12.44 19.71
CA ILE A 219 2.42 12.17 18.67
C ILE A 219 3.06 10.81 18.98
N ALA A 220 3.33 9.99 17.96
CA ALA A 220 3.90 8.67 18.15
C ALA A 220 5.34 8.73 18.68
N LYS A 221 5.72 7.73 19.46
CA LYS A 221 7.07 7.63 20.03
C LYS A 221 8.12 7.62 18.91
N GLY A 222 9.16 8.43 19.05
CA GLY A 222 10.25 8.56 18.07
C GLY A 222 9.94 9.49 16.89
N VAL A 223 8.75 10.09 16.83
CA VAL A 223 8.41 11.14 15.85
C VAL A 223 8.71 12.49 16.48
N THR A 224 9.90 13.01 16.19
CA THR A 224 10.42 14.28 16.68
C THR A 224 10.98 15.09 15.52
N GLU A 225 11.17 16.38 15.71
CA GLU A 225 11.80 17.23 14.71
C GLU A 225 13.16 16.64 14.23
N GLY A 226 13.40 16.63 12.93
CA GLY A 226 14.57 16.03 12.29
C GLY A 226 14.46 14.52 12.04
N SER A 227 13.52 13.79 12.65
CA SER A 227 13.37 12.36 12.39
C SER A 227 12.88 12.06 10.98
N LYS A 228 13.39 10.98 10.38
CA LYS A 228 12.91 10.48 9.08
C LYS A 228 11.73 9.55 9.30
N VAL A 229 10.70 9.71 8.50
CA VAL A 229 9.50 8.86 8.50
C VAL A 229 9.28 8.24 7.12
N ARG A 230 8.68 7.05 7.12
CA ARG A 230 8.31 6.33 5.89
C ARG A 230 6.81 6.47 5.64
N GLN A 231 6.43 6.45 4.36
CA GLN A 231 5.02 6.36 3.97
C GLN A 231 4.34 5.18 4.69
N GLY A 232 3.15 5.42 5.27
CA GLY A 232 2.41 4.41 6.04
C GLY A 232 2.87 4.24 7.49
N GLN A 233 3.96 4.88 7.92
CA GLN A 233 4.40 4.84 9.31
C GLN A 233 3.40 5.58 10.20
N VAL A 234 3.04 5.00 11.36
CA VAL A 234 2.22 5.70 12.38
C VAL A 234 3.03 6.86 12.97
N ILE A 235 2.48 8.07 12.87
CA ILE A 235 3.12 9.32 13.31
C ILE A 235 2.39 9.99 14.47
N GLY A 236 1.18 9.55 14.76
CA GLY A 236 0.36 10.07 15.85
C GLY A 236 -1.02 9.43 15.87
N TYR A 237 -1.91 10.02 16.65
CA TYR A 237 -3.22 9.47 16.91
C TYR A 237 -4.29 10.55 16.84
N VAL A 238 -5.45 10.22 16.28
CA VAL A 238 -6.60 11.14 16.17
C VAL A 238 -7.00 11.69 17.53
N GLY A 239 -7.25 12.98 17.60
CA GLY A 239 -7.65 13.68 18.79
C GLY A 239 -8.62 14.81 18.52
N SER A 240 -8.66 15.77 19.46
CA SER A 240 -9.46 16.99 19.39
C SER A 240 -8.75 18.12 20.14
N THR A 241 -7.42 18.21 19.98
CA THR A 241 -6.61 19.26 20.65
C THR A 241 -6.61 20.55 19.83
N GLY A 242 -6.41 21.69 20.49
CA GLY A 242 -6.49 23.00 19.85
C GLY A 242 -7.92 23.44 19.56
N LEU A 243 -8.14 24.14 18.44
CA LEU A 243 -9.47 24.63 18.02
C LEU A 243 -10.21 23.52 17.23
N SER A 244 -10.77 22.57 17.94
CA SER A 244 -11.49 21.43 17.41
C SER A 244 -12.82 21.22 18.13
N THR A 245 -13.86 20.86 17.40
CA THR A 245 -15.21 20.61 17.92
C THR A 245 -15.49 19.13 18.22
N GLY A 246 -14.58 18.22 17.84
CA GLY A 246 -14.74 16.78 18.03
C GLY A 246 -13.55 15.99 17.51
N ALA A 247 -13.55 14.70 17.74
CA ALA A 247 -12.43 13.84 17.34
C ALA A 247 -12.32 13.75 15.81
N HIS A 248 -11.24 14.31 15.25
CA HIS A 248 -10.90 14.24 13.83
C HIS A 248 -9.42 14.57 13.61
N LEU A 249 -8.91 14.20 12.45
CA LEU A 249 -7.66 14.72 11.91
C LEU A 249 -7.99 15.85 10.93
N HIS A 250 -7.42 17.03 11.14
CA HIS A 250 -7.35 18.07 10.12
C HIS A 250 -6.05 17.93 9.36
N TYR A 251 -6.13 17.53 8.10
CA TYR A 251 -4.98 17.26 7.22
C TYR A 251 -4.82 18.38 6.19
N GLU A 252 -3.64 18.97 6.10
CA GLU A 252 -3.31 19.96 5.08
C GLU A 252 -2.16 19.48 4.21
N LEU A 253 -2.22 19.78 2.92
CA LEU A 253 -1.13 19.61 1.99
C LEU A 253 -0.67 20.99 1.50
N ILE A 254 0.64 21.23 1.60
CA ILE A 254 1.29 22.47 1.26
C ILE A 254 2.28 22.18 0.13
N VAL A 255 2.23 22.97 -0.95
CA VAL A 255 3.12 22.84 -2.10
C VAL A 255 3.79 24.20 -2.31
N ASN A 256 5.10 24.24 -2.20
CA ASN A 256 5.88 25.48 -2.31
C ASN A 256 5.32 26.63 -1.45
N GLY A 257 4.95 26.32 -0.20
CA GLY A 257 4.39 27.27 0.77
C GLY A 257 2.90 27.57 0.63
N THR A 258 2.22 27.08 -0.40
CA THR A 258 0.80 27.32 -0.63
C THR A 258 -0.03 26.07 -0.25
N LYS A 259 -1.08 26.25 0.57
CA LYS A 259 -2.02 25.19 0.91
C LYS A 259 -2.89 24.85 -0.29
N VAL A 260 -3.03 23.57 -0.60
CA VAL A 260 -3.75 23.06 -1.77
C VAL A 260 -4.76 21.99 -1.36
N ASP A 261 -5.75 21.75 -2.23
CA ASP A 261 -6.68 20.64 -2.06
C ASP A 261 -5.95 19.30 -2.26
N ALA A 262 -5.70 18.59 -1.15
CA ALA A 262 -4.99 17.32 -1.14
C ALA A 262 -5.71 16.23 -1.96
N MET A 263 -7.03 16.35 -2.15
CA MET A 263 -7.82 15.37 -2.90
C MET A 263 -7.79 15.60 -4.41
N LYS A 264 -7.55 16.85 -4.85
CA LYS A 264 -7.59 17.26 -6.26
C LYS A 264 -6.23 17.56 -6.86
N VAL A 265 -5.24 17.97 -6.05
CA VAL A 265 -3.91 18.31 -6.57
C VAL A 265 -3.32 17.13 -7.35
N ARG A 266 -2.74 17.43 -8.51
CA ARG A 266 -1.99 16.43 -9.27
C ARG A 266 -0.65 16.19 -8.57
N LEU A 267 -0.54 15.03 -7.92
CA LEU A 267 0.68 14.61 -7.27
C LEU A 267 1.71 14.17 -8.31
N PRO A 268 3.00 14.35 -8.05
CA PRO A 268 4.05 13.71 -8.86
C PRO A 268 3.83 12.21 -8.92
N GLY A 269 4.23 11.58 -10.01
CA GLY A 269 4.33 10.12 -10.09
C GLY A 269 5.32 9.58 -9.05
N GLY A 270 5.26 8.28 -8.76
CA GLY A 270 6.30 7.61 -7.96
C GLY A 270 7.69 7.84 -8.55
N LYS A 271 8.74 7.59 -7.74
CA LYS A 271 10.15 7.65 -8.18
C LYS A 271 10.31 6.82 -9.46
N SER A 272 10.87 7.41 -10.50
CA SER A 272 11.29 6.66 -11.68
C SER A 272 12.80 6.44 -11.62
N LEU A 273 13.22 5.21 -11.91
CA LEU A 273 14.63 4.87 -12.03
C LEU A 273 15.21 5.53 -13.28
N SER A 274 16.48 5.93 -13.23
CA SER A 274 17.21 6.52 -14.34
C SER A 274 18.67 6.10 -14.30
N GLY A 275 19.40 6.30 -15.42
CA GLY A 275 20.83 5.98 -15.49
C GLY A 275 21.14 4.54 -15.09
N ASP A 276 22.19 4.36 -14.29
CA ASP A 276 22.67 3.04 -13.86
C ASP A 276 21.63 2.26 -13.04
N ALA A 277 20.80 2.93 -12.25
CA ALA A 277 19.73 2.26 -11.49
C ALA A 277 18.70 1.65 -12.42
N LEU A 278 18.32 2.33 -13.52
CA LEU A 278 17.41 1.78 -14.52
C LEU A 278 18.03 0.61 -15.28
N ALA A 279 19.31 0.69 -15.63
CA ALA A 279 20.02 -0.40 -16.29
C ALA A 279 20.03 -1.67 -15.42
N ARG A 280 20.42 -1.54 -14.16
CA ARG A 280 20.43 -2.66 -13.18
C ARG A 280 19.02 -3.23 -12.94
N PHE A 281 18.01 -2.38 -12.86
CA PHE A 281 16.61 -2.81 -12.78
C PHE A 281 16.21 -3.60 -14.03
N SER A 282 16.59 -3.15 -15.22
CA SER A 282 16.30 -3.85 -16.48
C SER A 282 16.91 -5.26 -16.50
N ASP A 283 18.12 -5.43 -15.96
CA ASP A 283 18.78 -6.72 -15.87
C ASP A 283 18.08 -7.63 -14.86
N GLU A 284 17.70 -7.08 -13.69
CA GLU A 284 16.94 -7.83 -12.69
C GLU A 284 15.54 -8.22 -13.20
N ARG A 285 14.85 -7.34 -13.90
CA ARG A 285 13.58 -7.65 -14.56
C ARG A 285 13.74 -8.80 -15.56
N LYS A 286 14.74 -8.74 -16.45
CA LYS A 286 15.02 -9.82 -17.41
C LYS A 286 15.32 -11.14 -16.69
N ARG A 287 16.04 -11.09 -15.56
CA ARG A 287 16.30 -12.28 -14.73
C ARG A 287 14.99 -12.89 -14.25
N ILE A 288 14.08 -12.07 -13.70
CA ILE A 288 12.76 -12.53 -13.23
C ILE A 288 11.93 -13.07 -14.38
N ASP A 289 11.84 -12.35 -15.52
CA ASP A 289 11.10 -12.79 -16.71
C ASP A 289 11.62 -14.12 -17.27
N ASN A 290 12.95 -14.33 -17.27
CA ASN A 290 13.55 -15.60 -17.70
C ASN A 290 13.16 -16.75 -16.77
N LEU A 291 13.07 -16.49 -15.47
CA LEU A 291 12.66 -17.48 -14.49
C LEU A 291 11.19 -17.88 -14.70
N LEU A 292 10.31 -16.92 -14.95
CA LEU A 292 8.89 -17.15 -15.26
C LEU A 292 8.74 -17.96 -16.57
N ASN A 293 9.48 -17.60 -17.62
CA ASN A 293 9.46 -18.33 -18.91
C ASN A 293 9.96 -19.76 -18.85
N ILE A 294 10.93 -20.06 -17.99
CA ILE A 294 11.41 -21.43 -17.75
C ILE A 294 10.28 -22.27 -17.14
N GLU A 295 9.48 -21.68 -16.27
CA GLU A 295 8.33 -22.35 -15.66
C GLU A 295 7.23 -22.67 -16.66
N GLU A 296 6.81 -21.71 -17.48
CA GLU A 296 5.79 -21.94 -18.50
C GLU A 296 6.16 -23.10 -19.43
N LYS A 297 7.43 -23.20 -19.84
CA LYS A 297 7.93 -24.30 -20.67
C LYS A 297 7.92 -25.63 -19.93
N SER A 298 8.29 -25.66 -18.64
CA SER A 298 8.28 -26.89 -17.85
C SER A 298 6.87 -27.41 -17.60
N ASN A 299 5.89 -26.51 -17.40
CA ASN A 299 4.50 -26.89 -17.23
C ASN A 299 3.85 -27.41 -18.51
N GLN A 300 4.23 -26.90 -19.70
CA GLN A 300 3.78 -27.41 -20.99
C GLN A 300 4.34 -28.82 -21.31
N VAL A 301 5.52 -29.16 -20.83
CA VAL A 301 6.11 -30.51 -21.01
C VAL A 301 5.49 -31.52 -20.04
N ALA A 302 5.09 -31.11 -18.84
CA ALA A 302 4.47 -31.99 -17.85
C ALA A 302 3.00 -32.29 -18.14
N SER A 303 2.35 -31.54 -19.02
CA SER A 303 0.93 -31.69 -19.42
C SER A 303 0.75 -32.49 -20.72
N ARG A 304 1.80 -33.06 -21.29
CA ARG A 304 1.80 -34.03 -22.40
C ARG A 304 2.12 -35.42 -21.87
#